data_6aa58f069de33a646c1fd56c7eaff7f7
#
_entry.id   6aa58f069de33a646c1fd56c7eaff7f7
#
_cell.length_a   1.000
_cell.length_b   1.000
_cell.length_c   1.000
_cell.angle_alpha   90.00
_cell.angle_beta   90.00
_cell.angle_gamma   90.00
#
_symmetry.space_group_name_H-M   'P 1'
#
loop_
_entity.id
_entity.type
_entity.pdbx_description
1 polymer ?
#
loop_
_entity_poly.entity_id
_entity_poly.type
_entity_poly.pdbx_seq_one_letter_code
_entity_poly.pdbx_strand_id
1 'polypeptide(L)'
;MDGRNIPAERWRNMSQEQRREIIRRCLRGDETAYDQLLGLVRAEPGYGMYASTGPNYQFAIFGRDSIEAAEDMIEFRPDLAREVILLCAHLQGHDADELSEEEPGKIHHEYRALTFNDRHIPEASQEIFHRLASGWGGAGDTLCYYGTVDATPLFVRLVGRFVELYGDQILDEIIIDRFGRELSLKSHVTRAVHWIVQHVESSPWKLLEFKRLNDKGLPYQAWKDSETGYLHADGEPAWADGGIASIEVQGYAYDALKAAAQLQLGVDESENQYFSDLATIVQQQTCGQMWMEDEKYFAMGLDHSPEDPEATRQIRTIASNAAALLDSELLLDLDDDAKARFIEPVVSTIMGSRFLTHAGIRLRSLSHADATEQADYHGNRVTWPKETYDIAKGLRRHGYIDEANQLEERVASSALKSAELYEFYLVNLNGDVKYHYRAQYPDEPRIHEFGGAYWPEPGQAWTISALLAISERRRRLRHNTTHAT
;
A
#
# COMPACT_ATOMS: atom_id res chain seq x y z
N MET A 1 -27.68 -9.28 -16.43
CA MET A 1 -26.26 -9.13 -16.08
C MET A 1 -25.65 -8.28 -17.17
N ASP A 2 -25.27 -7.07 -16.85
CA ASP A 2 -24.64 -6.17 -17.81
C ASP A 2 -23.26 -6.77 -18.13
N GLY A 3 -22.93 -6.96 -19.42
CA GLY A 3 -21.72 -7.68 -19.85
C GLY A 3 -20.39 -6.99 -19.59
N ARG A 4 -20.40 -5.95 -18.72
CA ARG A 4 -19.24 -5.13 -18.39
C ARG A 4 -18.32 -5.77 -17.35
N ASN A 5 -18.85 -6.49 -16.37
CA ASN A 5 -18.05 -7.11 -15.32
C ASN A 5 -17.81 -8.60 -15.59
N ILE A 6 -16.58 -9.06 -15.36
CA ILE A 6 -16.25 -10.50 -15.37
C ILE A 6 -16.19 -10.97 -13.92
N PRO A 7 -17.06 -11.88 -13.48
CA PRO A 7 -16.90 -12.51 -12.18
C PRO A 7 -15.55 -13.26 -12.08
N ALA A 8 -14.93 -13.26 -10.90
CA ALA A 8 -13.65 -13.92 -10.66
C ALA A 8 -13.64 -15.40 -11.11
N GLU A 9 -14.75 -16.12 -10.91
CA GLU A 9 -14.91 -17.49 -11.38
C GLU A 9 -14.80 -17.62 -12.92
N ARG A 10 -15.43 -16.71 -13.65
CA ARG A 10 -15.35 -16.70 -15.12
C ARG A 10 -13.92 -16.40 -15.58
N TRP A 11 -13.21 -15.48 -14.91
CA TRP A 11 -11.81 -15.17 -15.19
C TRP A 11 -10.94 -16.42 -15.01
N ARG A 12 -11.08 -17.13 -13.89
CA ARG A 12 -10.35 -18.38 -13.62
C ARG A 12 -10.56 -19.44 -14.69
N ASN A 13 -11.76 -19.51 -15.28
CA ASN A 13 -12.14 -20.47 -16.33
C ASN A 13 -11.73 -20.04 -17.75
N MET A 14 -11.23 -18.82 -17.96
CA MET A 14 -10.73 -18.36 -19.26
C MET A 14 -9.37 -18.99 -19.57
N SER A 15 -9.10 -19.22 -20.85
CA SER A 15 -7.76 -19.57 -21.32
C SER A 15 -6.79 -18.40 -21.12
N GLN A 16 -5.49 -18.68 -21.01
CA GLN A 16 -4.47 -17.64 -20.93
C GLN A 16 -4.56 -16.63 -22.09
N GLU A 17 -4.87 -17.10 -23.32
CA GLU A 17 -4.99 -16.20 -24.45
C GLU A 17 -6.20 -15.26 -24.35
N GLN A 18 -7.33 -15.73 -23.84
CA GLN A 18 -8.50 -14.87 -23.57
C GLN A 18 -8.18 -13.80 -22.54
N ARG A 19 -7.52 -14.19 -21.42
CA ARG A 19 -7.08 -13.23 -20.37
C ARG A 19 -6.06 -12.23 -20.94
N ARG A 20 -5.09 -12.72 -21.69
CA ARG A 20 -4.06 -11.86 -22.34
C ARG A 20 -4.69 -10.87 -23.32
N GLU A 21 -5.73 -11.25 -24.04
CA GLU A 21 -6.42 -10.33 -24.95
C GLU A 21 -7.16 -9.22 -24.18
N ILE A 22 -7.78 -9.52 -23.04
CA ILE A 22 -8.43 -8.50 -22.20
C ILE A 22 -7.35 -7.52 -21.65
N ILE A 23 -6.23 -8.03 -21.13
CA ILE A 23 -5.12 -7.19 -20.65
C ILE A 23 -4.57 -6.33 -21.78
N ARG A 24 -4.39 -6.88 -22.98
CA ARG A 24 -3.92 -6.14 -24.16
C ARG A 24 -4.90 -5.03 -24.59
N ARG A 25 -6.19 -5.30 -24.58
CA ARG A 25 -7.23 -4.30 -24.86
C ARG A 25 -7.24 -3.20 -23.81
N CYS A 26 -7.14 -3.56 -22.53
CA CYS A 26 -6.98 -2.60 -21.43
C CYS A 26 -5.80 -1.67 -21.71
N LEU A 27 -4.60 -2.18 -21.98
CA LEU A 27 -3.38 -1.38 -22.25
C LEU A 27 -3.51 -0.49 -23.52
N ARG A 28 -4.48 -0.75 -24.38
CA ARG A 28 -4.83 0.11 -25.54
C ARG A 28 -5.87 1.17 -25.20
N GLY A 29 -6.38 1.20 -23.97
CA GLY A 29 -7.38 2.17 -23.51
C GLY A 29 -8.83 1.78 -23.79
N ASP A 30 -9.14 0.48 -23.91
CA ASP A 30 -10.49 -0.02 -24.07
C ASP A 30 -11.22 0.02 -22.70
N GLU A 31 -12.20 0.90 -22.58
CA GLU A 31 -12.98 1.10 -21.34
C GLU A 31 -13.75 -0.16 -20.93
N THR A 32 -14.23 -0.96 -21.90
CA THR A 32 -14.88 -2.25 -21.57
C THR A 32 -13.89 -3.21 -20.91
N ALA A 33 -12.63 -3.22 -21.35
CA ALA A 33 -11.62 -4.04 -20.73
C ALA A 33 -11.22 -3.50 -19.32
N TYR A 34 -11.28 -2.18 -19.11
CA TYR A 34 -11.11 -1.58 -17.76
C TYR A 34 -12.18 -2.10 -16.81
N ASP A 35 -13.47 -1.97 -17.18
CA ASP A 35 -14.58 -2.44 -16.37
C ASP A 35 -14.50 -3.95 -16.10
N GLN A 36 -14.03 -4.73 -17.08
CA GLN A 36 -13.83 -6.16 -16.92
C GLN A 36 -12.76 -6.49 -15.88
N LEU A 37 -11.59 -5.81 -15.90
CA LEU A 37 -10.53 -6.03 -14.95
C LEU A 37 -10.90 -5.53 -13.56
N LEU A 38 -11.45 -4.33 -13.45
CA LEU A 38 -11.91 -3.78 -12.18
C LEU A 38 -13.01 -4.64 -11.55
N GLY A 39 -13.89 -5.19 -12.38
CA GLY A 39 -14.96 -6.10 -11.93
C GLY A 39 -14.48 -7.37 -11.24
N LEU A 40 -13.21 -7.76 -11.42
CA LEU A 40 -12.62 -8.92 -10.71
C LEU A 40 -12.55 -8.70 -9.21
N VAL A 41 -12.24 -7.49 -8.78
CA VAL A 41 -12.02 -7.13 -7.37
C VAL A 41 -13.09 -6.20 -6.82
N ARG A 42 -14.02 -5.75 -7.64
CA ARG A 42 -15.11 -4.90 -7.17
C ARG A 42 -15.94 -5.62 -6.11
N ALA A 43 -16.00 -5.05 -4.92
CA ALA A 43 -16.85 -5.54 -3.84
C ALA A 43 -18.31 -5.17 -4.05
N GLU A 44 -19.17 -5.60 -3.16
CA GLU A 44 -20.58 -5.20 -3.12
C GLU A 44 -20.70 -3.67 -2.97
N PRO A 45 -21.79 -3.04 -3.46
CA PRO A 45 -21.98 -1.59 -3.34
C PRO A 45 -21.78 -1.10 -1.89
N GLY A 46 -20.94 -0.10 -1.70
CA GLY A 46 -20.57 0.46 -0.40
C GLY A 46 -19.33 -0.17 0.25
N TYR A 47 -18.77 -1.22 -0.34
CA TYR A 47 -17.59 -1.91 0.20
C TYR A 47 -16.30 -1.73 -0.64
N GLY A 48 -16.34 -0.93 -1.69
CA GLY A 48 -15.16 -0.62 -2.49
C GLY A 48 -14.59 -1.81 -3.24
N MET A 49 -13.47 -2.34 -2.79
CA MET A 49 -12.75 -3.42 -3.46
C MET A 49 -12.29 -4.50 -2.47
N TYR A 50 -12.35 -5.75 -2.92
CA TYR A 50 -11.63 -6.86 -2.30
C TYR A 50 -10.16 -6.82 -2.73
N ALA A 51 -9.25 -7.25 -1.85
CA ALA A 51 -7.82 -7.19 -2.15
C ALA A 51 -7.41 -8.11 -3.32
N SER A 52 -8.02 -9.30 -3.44
CA SER A 52 -7.74 -10.20 -4.56
C SER A 52 -8.91 -11.11 -4.92
N THR A 53 -8.74 -11.87 -6.01
CA THR A 53 -9.64 -12.98 -6.36
C THR A 53 -9.17 -14.32 -5.82
N GLY A 54 -8.02 -14.37 -5.17
CA GLY A 54 -7.41 -15.58 -4.65
C GLY A 54 -7.97 -16.00 -3.29
N PRO A 55 -7.68 -17.21 -2.83
CA PRO A 55 -8.36 -17.82 -1.69
C PRO A 55 -8.10 -17.10 -0.37
N ASN A 56 -6.93 -16.47 -0.17
CA ASN A 56 -6.60 -15.86 1.10
C ASN A 56 -7.25 -14.48 1.29
N TYR A 57 -7.38 -13.68 0.23
CA TYR A 57 -7.83 -12.29 0.30
C TYR A 57 -9.16 -12.02 -0.44
N GLN A 58 -9.77 -13.05 -1.03
CA GLN A 58 -11.14 -12.92 -1.53
C GLN A 58 -12.09 -12.64 -0.35
N PHE A 59 -12.99 -11.69 -0.52
CA PHE A 59 -13.92 -11.21 0.51
C PHE A 59 -13.22 -10.56 1.73
N ALA A 60 -11.95 -10.13 1.57
CA ALA A 60 -11.25 -9.29 2.52
C ALA A 60 -11.11 -7.87 1.97
N ILE A 61 -11.35 -6.88 2.80
CA ILE A 61 -11.22 -5.47 2.49
C ILE A 61 -10.10 -4.93 3.35
N PHE A 62 -8.99 -4.55 2.70
CA PHE A 62 -7.86 -3.97 3.36
C PHE A 62 -7.91 -2.44 3.24
N GLY A 63 -7.63 -1.74 4.32
CA GLY A 63 -7.60 -0.28 4.33
C GLY A 63 -6.56 0.26 3.35
N ARG A 64 -5.29 -0.10 3.54
CA ARG A 64 -4.18 0.32 2.69
C ARG A 64 -4.39 -0.01 1.22
N ASP A 65 -4.72 -1.27 0.92
CA ASP A 65 -4.88 -1.75 -0.47
C ASP A 65 -5.97 -0.99 -1.22
N SER A 66 -7.11 -0.80 -0.54
CA SER A 66 -8.23 -0.07 -1.14
C SER A 66 -7.90 1.39 -1.36
N ILE A 67 -7.20 2.03 -0.40
CA ILE A 67 -6.83 3.44 -0.48
C ILE A 67 -5.83 3.67 -1.62
N GLU A 68 -4.75 2.90 -1.69
CA GLU A 68 -3.72 3.04 -2.73
C GLU A 68 -4.29 2.73 -4.12
N ALA A 69 -5.07 1.66 -4.26
CA ALA A 69 -5.73 1.35 -5.53
C ALA A 69 -6.74 2.43 -5.95
N ALA A 70 -7.47 3.03 -5.01
CA ALA A 70 -8.37 4.15 -5.27
C ALA A 70 -7.59 5.40 -5.70
N GLU A 71 -6.45 5.69 -5.07
CA GLU A 71 -5.58 6.81 -5.41
C GLU A 71 -4.99 6.68 -6.82
N ASP A 72 -4.57 5.49 -7.22
CA ASP A 72 -4.08 5.21 -8.57
C ASP A 72 -5.15 5.51 -9.65
N MET A 73 -6.42 5.34 -9.30
CA MET A 73 -7.55 5.48 -10.22
C MET A 73 -8.35 6.77 -10.03
N ILE A 74 -8.00 7.62 -9.09
CA ILE A 74 -8.81 8.78 -8.66
C ILE A 74 -9.20 9.70 -9.83
N GLU A 75 -8.32 9.92 -10.80
CA GLU A 75 -8.55 10.84 -11.92
C GLU A 75 -9.57 10.34 -12.95
N PHE A 76 -9.85 9.04 -13.01
CA PHE A 76 -10.78 8.46 -13.97
C PHE A 76 -11.86 7.56 -13.34
N ARG A 77 -11.75 7.27 -12.04
CA ARG A 77 -12.75 6.55 -11.23
C ARG A 77 -12.97 7.24 -9.88
N PRO A 78 -13.35 8.54 -9.88
CA PRO A 78 -13.62 9.26 -8.63
C PRO A 78 -14.79 8.65 -7.84
N ASP A 79 -15.71 7.97 -8.51
CA ASP A 79 -16.79 7.21 -7.89
C ASP A 79 -16.26 6.15 -6.92
N LEU A 80 -15.23 5.42 -7.33
CA LEU A 80 -14.60 4.39 -6.50
C LEU A 80 -13.77 5.00 -5.37
N ALA A 81 -13.00 6.06 -5.65
CA ALA A 81 -12.24 6.76 -4.62
C ALA A 81 -13.17 7.31 -3.52
N ARG A 82 -14.31 7.91 -3.91
CA ARG A 82 -15.34 8.34 -2.94
C ARG A 82 -15.87 7.18 -2.11
N GLU A 83 -16.18 6.04 -2.72
CA GLU A 83 -16.70 4.86 -2.01
C GLU A 83 -15.70 4.34 -0.99
N VAL A 84 -14.41 4.26 -1.35
CA VAL A 84 -13.33 3.83 -0.44
C VAL A 84 -13.16 4.81 0.72
N ILE A 85 -13.19 6.12 0.46
CA ILE A 85 -13.13 7.16 1.50
C ILE A 85 -14.27 6.98 2.51
N LEU A 86 -15.50 6.81 2.04
CA LEU A 86 -16.67 6.67 2.92
C LEU A 86 -16.62 5.36 3.72
N LEU A 87 -16.14 4.28 3.11
CA LEU A 87 -15.98 2.99 3.79
C LEU A 87 -14.90 3.06 4.89
N CYS A 88 -13.75 3.67 4.61
CA CYS A 88 -12.70 3.87 5.62
C CYS A 88 -13.23 4.68 6.82
N ALA A 89 -14.01 5.72 6.56
CA ALA A 89 -14.65 6.51 7.61
C ALA A 89 -15.72 5.70 8.39
N HIS A 90 -16.53 4.88 7.69
CA HIS A 90 -17.50 3.98 8.33
C HIS A 90 -16.83 2.98 9.28
N LEU A 91 -15.68 2.43 8.90
CA LEU A 91 -14.93 1.41 9.66
C LEU A 91 -13.88 2.02 10.62
N GLN A 92 -13.77 3.34 10.72
CA GLN A 92 -12.78 4.02 11.56
C GLN A 92 -12.90 3.60 13.04
N GLY A 93 -11.75 3.40 13.70
CA GLY A 93 -11.67 3.07 15.11
C GLY A 93 -12.19 4.16 16.05
N HIS A 94 -12.79 3.75 17.14
CA HIS A 94 -13.39 4.62 18.14
C HIS A 94 -12.90 4.37 19.56
N ASP A 95 -12.64 3.13 19.89
CA ASP A 95 -12.26 2.70 21.22
C ASP A 95 -10.81 2.21 21.21
N ALA A 96 -10.22 2.06 22.39
CA ALA A 96 -8.93 1.42 22.53
C ALA A 96 -9.16 -0.06 22.87
N ASP A 97 -8.73 -0.96 21.97
CA ASP A 97 -8.80 -2.41 22.18
C ASP A 97 -7.50 -3.08 21.71
N GLU A 98 -6.77 -3.65 22.66
CA GLU A 98 -5.47 -4.28 22.38
C GLU A 98 -5.60 -5.52 21.48
N LEU A 99 -6.74 -6.25 21.51
CA LEU A 99 -6.89 -7.48 20.74
C LEU A 99 -7.07 -7.19 19.23
N SER A 100 -7.90 -6.22 18.90
CA SER A 100 -8.07 -5.75 17.52
C SER A 100 -7.06 -4.67 17.12
N GLU A 101 -6.26 -4.19 18.05
CA GLU A 101 -5.35 -3.03 17.93
C GLU A 101 -6.07 -1.75 17.47
N GLU A 102 -7.36 -1.64 17.87
CA GLU A 102 -8.18 -0.47 17.61
C GLU A 102 -7.75 0.70 18.48
N GLU A 103 -7.72 1.87 17.85
CA GLU A 103 -7.47 3.15 18.52
C GLU A 103 -8.42 4.22 17.97
N PRO A 104 -8.82 5.23 18.77
CA PRO A 104 -9.69 6.31 18.30
C PRO A 104 -9.07 7.09 17.13
N GLY A 105 -9.73 7.09 15.97
CA GLY A 105 -9.27 7.77 14.76
C GLY A 105 -8.47 6.92 13.79
N LYS A 106 -7.99 5.74 14.20
CA LYS A 106 -7.21 4.82 13.37
C LYS A 106 -8.05 4.20 12.24
N ILE A 107 -7.47 4.02 11.07
CA ILE A 107 -8.11 3.29 9.96
C ILE A 107 -7.73 1.81 10.03
N HIS A 108 -8.64 0.96 9.67
CA HIS A 108 -8.49 -0.50 9.75
C HIS A 108 -7.40 -1.03 8.81
N HIS A 109 -6.78 -2.13 9.23
CA HIS A 109 -5.93 -2.96 8.38
C HIS A 109 -6.79 -3.86 7.49
N GLU A 110 -7.64 -4.68 8.12
CA GLU A 110 -8.43 -5.69 7.43
C GLU A 110 -9.85 -5.77 8.00
N TYR A 111 -10.84 -5.75 7.11
CA TYR A 111 -12.23 -6.01 7.42
C TYR A 111 -12.71 -7.25 6.70
N ARG A 112 -13.39 -8.14 7.44
CA ARG A 112 -14.10 -9.31 6.92
C ARG A 112 -15.49 -9.43 7.53
N ALA A 113 -16.42 -9.97 6.74
CA ALA A 113 -17.75 -10.33 7.22
C ALA A 113 -18.14 -11.71 6.69
N LEU A 114 -18.88 -12.48 7.49
CA LEU A 114 -19.43 -13.78 7.04
C LEU A 114 -20.56 -13.60 6.02
N THR A 115 -21.14 -12.41 5.95
CA THR A 115 -22.25 -12.08 5.06
C THR A 115 -22.05 -10.70 4.44
N PHE A 116 -22.14 -10.59 3.12
CA PHE A 116 -22.26 -9.34 2.39
C PHE A 116 -23.61 -9.31 1.66
N ASN A 117 -24.43 -8.28 1.91
CA ASN A 117 -25.76 -8.12 1.31
C ASN A 117 -26.61 -9.41 1.39
N ASP A 118 -26.74 -9.95 2.59
CA ASP A 118 -27.49 -11.19 2.90
C ASP A 118 -26.98 -12.48 2.23
N ARG A 119 -25.76 -12.45 1.69
CA ARG A 119 -25.11 -13.62 1.09
C ARG A 119 -23.91 -14.04 1.92
N HIS A 120 -23.94 -15.31 2.33
CA HIS A 120 -22.78 -15.90 3.00
C HIS A 120 -21.59 -16.03 2.05
N ILE A 121 -20.38 -15.73 2.57
CA ILE A 121 -19.14 -15.97 1.85
C ILE A 121 -18.87 -17.48 1.73
N PRO A 122 -18.04 -17.93 0.77
CA PRO A 122 -17.68 -19.34 0.61
C PRO A 122 -17.03 -19.94 1.87
N GLU A 123 -17.22 -21.25 2.08
CA GLU A 123 -16.72 -21.98 3.25
C GLU A 123 -15.21 -21.77 3.49
N ALA A 124 -14.39 -21.83 2.44
CA ALA A 124 -12.95 -21.57 2.56
C ALA A 124 -12.62 -20.16 3.11
N SER A 125 -13.43 -19.15 2.75
CA SER A 125 -13.27 -17.80 3.30
C SER A 125 -13.80 -17.68 4.73
N GLN A 126 -14.83 -18.48 5.10
CA GLN A 126 -15.31 -18.58 6.48
C GLN A 126 -14.25 -19.21 7.42
N GLU A 127 -13.53 -20.24 6.96
CA GLU A 127 -12.43 -20.85 7.70
C GLU A 127 -11.33 -19.83 8.02
N ILE A 128 -10.97 -18.99 7.05
CA ILE A 128 -9.99 -17.92 7.25
C ILE A 128 -10.52 -16.90 8.26
N PHE A 129 -11.78 -16.46 8.10
CA PHE A 129 -12.44 -15.56 9.05
C PHE A 129 -12.35 -16.10 10.49
N HIS A 130 -12.77 -17.34 10.73
CA HIS A 130 -12.79 -17.94 12.08
C HIS A 130 -11.39 -18.08 12.68
N ARG A 131 -10.38 -18.39 11.86
CA ARG A 131 -8.99 -18.47 12.28
C ARG A 131 -8.48 -17.10 12.76
N LEU A 132 -8.72 -16.04 11.99
CA LEU A 132 -8.26 -14.69 12.30
C LEU A 132 -9.07 -14.06 13.44
N ALA A 133 -10.38 -14.22 13.44
CA ALA A 133 -11.28 -13.61 14.42
C ALA A 133 -10.94 -13.97 15.87
N SER A 134 -10.45 -15.18 16.10
CA SER A 134 -10.06 -15.64 17.44
C SER A 134 -8.80 -14.94 17.99
N GLY A 135 -7.94 -14.43 17.11
CA GLY A 135 -6.70 -13.74 17.47
C GLY A 135 -6.79 -12.21 17.35
N TRP A 136 -7.72 -11.70 16.55
CA TRP A 136 -7.79 -10.30 16.15
C TRP A 136 -9.07 -9.56 16.58
N GLY A 137 -9.77 -10.09 17.60
CA GLY A 137 -10.92 -9.39 18.17
C GLY A 137 -12.19 -9.43 17.33
N GLY A 138 -12.40 -10.48 16.52
CA GLY A 138 -13.63 -10.64 15.76
C GLY A 138 -14.86 -10.74 16.67
N ALA A 139 -15.92 -10.03 16.35
CA ALA A 139 -17.17 -9.99 17.10
C ALA A 139 -18.36 -10.40 16.23
N GLY A 140 -19.07 -11.47 16.63
CA GLY A 140 -20.20 -11.98 15.85
C GLY A 140 -19.78 -12.40 14.43
N ASP A 141 -20.42 -11.80 13.44
CA ASP A 141 -20.22 -12.10 12.02
C ASP A 141 -19.22 -11.16 11.33
N THR A 142 -18.50 -10.32 12.08
CA THR A 142 -17.56 -9.35 11.55
C THR A 142 -16.21 -9.40 12.25
N LEU A 143 -15.16 -9.07 11.52
CA LEU A 143 -13.80 -8.85 11.98
C LEU A 143 -13.33 -7.50 11.43
N CYS A 144 -12.89 -6.62 12.31
CA CYS A 144 -12.22 -5.38 11.95
C CYS A 144 -10.93 -5.28 12.76
N TYR A 145 -9.79 -5.46 12.10
CA TYR A 145 -8.47 -5.46 12.72
C TYR A 145 -7.72 -4.19 12.32
N TYR A 146 -7.00 -3.58 13.25
CA TYR A 146 -6.37 -2.27 13.09
C TYR A 146 -4.84 -2.27 13.18
N GLY A 147 -4.21 -3.43 13.17
CA GLY A 147 -2.75 -3.55 13.22
C GLY A 147 -2.07 -3.04 11.94
N THR A 148 -2.15 -1.74 11.71
CA THR A 148 -1.55 -1.03 10.59
C THR A 148 -1.26 0.42 10.97
N VAL A 149 -0.13 0.99 10.50
CA VAL A 149 0.25 2.39 10.77
C VAL A 149 0.04 3.28 9.55
N ASP A 150 0.06 2.70 8.37
CA ASP A 150 0.08 3.39 7.08
C ASP A 150 -1.32 3.75 6.55
N ALA A 151 -2.35 2.93 6.83
CA ALA A 151 -3.69 3.17 6.32
C ALA A 151 -4.28 4.53 6.79
N THR A 152 -3.96 4.97 8.02
CA THR A 152 -4.49 6.22 8.56
C THR A 152 -3.94 7.45 7.84
N PRO A 153 -2.62 7.66 7.69
CA PRO A 153 -2.12 8.79 6.90
C PRO A 153 -2.45 8.67 5.40
N LEU A 154 -2.49 7.47 4.83
CA LEU A 154 -2.93 7.26 3.44
C LEU A 154 -4.39 7.69 3.24
N PHE A 155 -5.28 7.43 4.21
CA PHE A 155 -6.66 7.89 4.17
C PHE A 155 -6.75 9.43 4.12
N VAL A 156 -6.03 10.12 4.99
CA VAL A 156 -6.02 11.60 5.00
C VAL A 156 -5.46 12.14 3.69
N ARG A 157 -4.39 11.56 3.16
CA ARG A 157 -3.79 11.91 1.85
C ARG A 157 -4.80 11.71 0.71
N LEU A 158 -5.50 10.58 0.67
CA LEU A 158 -6.51 10.31 -0.35
C LEU A 158 -7.66 11.34 -0.31
N VAL A 159 -8.14 11.69 0.90
CA VAL A 159 -9.17 12.74 1.05
C VAL A 159 -8.65 14.09 0.57
N GLY A 160 -7.44 14.49 0.95
CA GLY A 160 -6.81 15.73 0.50
C GLY A 160 -6.75 15.80 -1.03
N ARG A 161 -6.28 14.72 -1.67
CA ARG A 161 -6.21 14.64 -3.12
C ARG A 161 -7.58 14.62 -3.80
N PHE A 162 -8.57 13.97 -3.18
CA PHE A 162 -9.95 14.00 -3.69
C PHE A 162 -10.52 15.42 -3.67
N VAL A 163 -10.32 16.14 -2.58
CA VAL A 163 -10.79 17.54 -2.45
C VAL A 163 -10.08 18.46 -3.44
N GLU A 164 -8.78 18.29 -3.64
CA GLU A 164 -8.02 19.06 -4.64
C GLU A 164 -8.58 18.89 -6.05
N LEU A 165 -8.99 17.68 -6.43
CA LEU A 165 -9.49 17.38 -7.78
C LEU A 165 -10.97 17.66 -7.98
N TYR A 166 -11.80 17.49 -6.94
CA TYR A 166 -13.27 17.45 -7.08
C TYR A 166 -14.01 18.41 -6.15
N GLY A 167 -13.31 19.14 -5.30
CA GLY A 167 -13.92 20.10 -4.35
C GLY A 167 -14.24 19.47 -2.99
N ASP A 168 -14.54 20.35 -2.04
CA ASP A 168 -14.64 20.05 -0.60
C ASP A 168 -16.00 19.52 -0.13
N GLN A 169 -17.00 19.45 -1.02
CA GLN A 169 -18.38 19.06 -0.67
C GLN A 169 -18.45 17.67 -0.03
N ILE A 170 -17.50 16.78 -0.35
CA ILE A 170 -17.41 15.45 0.26
C ILE A 170 -17.21 15.52 1.79
N LEU A 171 -16.57 16.59 2.29
CA LEU A 171 -16.30 16.76 3.72
C LEU A 171 -17.55 16.93 4.56
N ASP A 172 -18.65 17.42 3.95
CA ASP A 172 -19.94 17.62 4.60
C ASP A 172 -20.82 16.37 4.61
N GLU A 173 -20.40 15.29 3.92
CA GLU A 173 -21.18 14.06 3.88
C GLU A 173 -21.27 13.41 5.26
N ILE A 174 -22.51 13.08 5.66
CA ILE A 174 -22.77 12.39 6.92
C ILE A 174 -22.61 10.90 6.74
N ILE A 175 -21.76 10.31 7.57
CA ILE A 175 -21.44 8.89 7.57
C ILE A 175 -21.99 8.30 8.87
N ILE A 176 -22.75 7.23 8.73
CA ILE A 176 -23.14 6.38 9.86
C ILE A 176 -22.00 5.39 10.07
N ASP A 177 -21.30 5.51 11.19
CA ASP A 177 -20.21 4.59 11.51
C ASP A 177 -20.72 3.19 11.91
N ARG A 178 -19.81 2.23 12.07
CA ARG A 178 -20.17 0.84 12.46
C ARG A 178 -20.87 0.72 13.82
N PHE A 179 -20.89 1.80 14.63
CA PHE A 179 -21.56 1.88 15.92
C PHE A 179 -22.90 2.65 15.84
N GLY A 180 -23.32 3.09 14.64
CA GLY A 180 -24.57 3.80 14.41
C GLY A 180 -24.51 5.30 14.74
N ARG A 181 -23.29 5.90 14.88
CA ARG A 181 -23.15 7.35 15.11
C ARG A 181 -23.07 8.09 13.79
N GLU A 182 -23.72 9.24 13.72
CA GLU A 182 -23.73 10.11 12.55
C GLU A 182 -22.66 11.21 12.70
N LEU A 183 -21.64 11.18 11.87
CA LEU A 183 -20.56 12.16 11.84
C LEU A 183 -20.29 12.60 10.41
N SER A 184 -19.88 13.87 10.22
CA SER A 184 -19.42 14.33 8.90
C SER A 184 -18.08 13.67 8.55
N LEU A 185 -17.81 13.52 7.25
CA LEU A 185 -16.49 13.07 6.80
C LEU A 185 -15.38 13.96 7.35
N LYS A 186 -15.59 15.29 7.40
CA LYS A 186 -14.64 16.22 8.03
C LYS A 186 -14.27 15.77 9.44
N SER A 187 -15.27 15.36 10.26
CA SER A 187 -15.01 14.88 11.63
C SER A 187 -14.19 13.61 11.66
N HIS A 188 -14.42 12.66 10.74
CA HIS A 188 -13.63 11.44 10.63
C HIS A 188 -12.18 11.74 10.24
N VAL A 189 -11.96 12.61 9.25
CA VAL A 189 -10.62 13.01 8.81
C VAL A 189 -9.87 13.75 9.93
N THR A 190 -10.53 14.67 10.64
CA THR A 190 -9.94 15.36 11.80
C THR A 190 -9.49 14.37 12.88
N ARG A 191 -10.28 13.34 13.17
CA ARG A 191 -9.90 12.29 14.14
C ARG A 191 -8.69 11.47 13.66
N ALA A 192 -8.60 11.17 12.37
CA ALA A 192 -7.43 10.51 11.80
C ALA A 192 -6.17 11.38 11.91
N VAL A 193 -6.29 12.68 11.67
CA VAL A 193 -5.18 13.63 11.84
C VAL A 193 -4.73 13.70 13.30
N HIS A 194 -5.66 13.77 14.26
CA HIS A 194 -5.31 13.80 15.68
C HIS A 194 -4.61 12.50 16.11
N TRP A 195 -5.00 11.33 15.56
CA TRP A 195 -4.27 10.08 15.79
C TRP A 195 -2.82 10.19 15.29
N ILE A 196 -2.59 10.71 14.08
CA ILE A 196 -1.23 10.92 13.53
C ILE A 196 -0.43 11.86 14.43
N VAL A 197 -1.00 13.02 14.80
CA VAL A 197 -0.37 14.01 15.66
C VAL A 197 0.06 13.39 16.99
N GLN A 198 -0.86 12.68 17.66
CA GLN A 198 -0.59 12.05 18.96
C GLN A 198 0.57 11.05 18.88
N HIS A 199 0.61 10.22 17.83
CA HIS A 199 1.67 9.21 17.67
C HIS A 199 3.02 9.85 17.32
N VAL A 200 3.05 10.85 16.45
CA VAL A 200 4.28 11.58 16.13
C VAL A 200 4.79 12.33 17.36
N GLU A 201 3.91 12.96 18.15
CA GLU A 201 4.33 13.68 19.36
C GLU A 201 4.85 12.77 20.47
N SER A 202 4.25 11.60 20.63
CA SER A 202 4.64 10.63 21.65
C SER A 202 5.92 9.86 21.28
N SER A 203 6.25 9.76 20.00
CA SER A 203 7.47 9.12 19.53
C SER A 203 8.72 9.89 19.96
N PRO A 204 9.75 9.20 20.49
CA PRO A 204 11.04 9.82 20.82
C PRO A 204 11.75 10.39 19.58
N TRP A 205 11.45 9.85 18.41
CA TRP A 205 12.01 10.28 17.13
C TRP A 205 11.25 11.43 16.48
N LYS A 206 10.04 11.77 16.98
CA LYS A 206 9.09 12.68 16.32
C LYS A 206 8.74 12.21 14.91
N LEU A 207 8.56 10.89 14.78
CA LEU A 207 8.18 10.17 13.57
C LEU A 207 6.97 9.30 13.87
N LEU A 208 6.22 8.95 12.85
CA LEU A 208 5.10 8.01 13.00
C LEU A 208 5.66 6.58 13.07
N GLU A 209 5.45 5.93 14.22
CA GLU A 209 5.88 4.56 14.45
C GLU A 209 4.71 3.63 14.74
N PHE A 210 4.91 2.35 14.48
CA PHE A 210 4.01 1.31 14.96
C PHE A 210 4.67 0.49 16.05
N LYS A 211 3.84 -0.02 16.94
CA LYS A 211 4.23 -0.94 17.98
C LYS A 211 3.17 -2.02 18.07
N ARG A 212 3.57 -3.29 17.98
CA ARG A 212 2.65 -4.40 18.13
C ARG A 212 2.11 -4.46 19.55
N LEU A 213 0.79 -4.44 19.72
CA LEU A 213 0.12 -4.55 21.02
C LEU A 213 -0.40 -5.97 21.28
N ASN A 214 -0.86 -6.65 20.23
CA ASN A 214 -1.39 -8.01 20.28
C ASN A 214 -0.30 -9.01 19.84
N ASP A 215 0.07 -9.94 20.70
CA ASP A 215 1.07 -10.98 20.41
C ASP A 215 0.66 -11.94 19.27
N LYS A 216 -0.64 -12.01 18.96
CA LYS A 216 -1.23 -12.74 17.82
C LYS A 216 -1.47 -11.85 16.60
N GLY A 217 -1.23 -10.55 16.72
CA GLY A 217 -1.34 -9.59 15.65
C GLY A 217 -0.18 -9.69 14.66
N LEU A 218 -0.23 -8.87 13.61
CA LEU A 218 0.86 -8.78 12.65
C LEU A 218 2.14 -8.28 13.34
N PRO A 219 3.28 -8.95 13.11
CA PRO A 219 4.54 -8.53 13.72
C PRO A 219 4.98 -7.15 13.22
N TYR A 220 4.75 -6.87 11.94
CA TYR A 220 5.03 -5.59 11.32
C TYR A 220 3.74 -4.97 10.77
N GLN A 221 3.54 -3.68 11.00
CA GLN A 221 2.27 -2.98 10.78
C GLN A 221 2.38 -1.85 9.76
N ALA A 222 3.28 -2.02 8.79
CA ALA A 222 3.35 -1.23 7.57
C ALA A 222 3.22 -2.16 6.36
N TRP A 223 3.41 -1.66 5.13
CA TRP A 223 3.09 -2.46 3.96
C TRP A 223 3.89 -3.77 3.84
N LYS A 224 5.12 -3.84 4.36
CA LYS A 224 5.89 -5.09 4.44
C LYS A 224 5.62 -5.84 5.74
N ASP A 225 4.42 -6.33 5.91
CA ASP A 225 3.87 -6.89 7.14
C ASP A 225 4.20 -8.37 7.40
N SER A 226 4.97 -9.01 6.51
CA SER A 226 5.40 -10.42 6.68
C SER A 226 6.42 -10.58 7.81
N GLU A 227 6.56 -11.80 8.34
CA GLU A 227 7.52 -12.16 9.39
C GLU A 227 8.97 -11.76 9.09
N THR A 228 9.34 -11.65 7.81
CA THR A 228 10.67 -11.25 7.31
C THR A 228 10.66 -9.85 6.68
N GLY A 229 9.59 -9.07 6.89
CA GLY A 229 9.41 -7.74 6.28
C GLY A 229 10.49 -6.76 6.70
N TYR A 230 10.82 -6.72 7.99
CA TYR A 230 11.80 -5.81 8.57
C TYR A 230 12.97 -6.57 9.20
N LEU A 231 14.07 -6.69 8.48
CA LEU A 231 15.32 -7.29 8.94
C LEU A 231 16.43 -6.26 8.93
N HIS A 232 17.31 -6.31 9.93
CA HIS A 232 18.60 -5.64 9.88
C HIS A 232 19.51 -6.22 8.80
N ALA A 233 20.57 -5.52 8.43
CA ALA A 233 21.49 -5.93 7.36
C ALA A 233 22.19 -7.28 7.63
N ASP A 234 22.31 -7.69 8.88
CA ASP A 234 22.83 -8.97 9.34
C ASP A 234 21.79 -10.10 9.39
N GLY A 235 20.54 -9.80 9.08
CA GLY A 235 19.42 -10.74 9.08
C GLY A 235 18.63 -10.82 10.39
N GLU A 236 19.03 -10.07 11.43
CA GLU A 236 18.27 -9.97 12.68
C GLU A 236 16.91 -9.29 12.44
N PRO A 237 15.80 -9.83 13.00
CA PRO A 237 14.50 -9.16 12.95
C PRO A 237 14.52 -7.83 13.70
N ALA A 238 13.89 -6.79 13.13
CA ALA A 238 13.63 -5.55 13.85
C ALA A 238 12.64 -5.77 15.00
N TRP A 239 12.79 -5.02 16.09
CA TRP A 239 12.02 -5.27 17.31
C TRP A 239 10.63 -4.62 17.27
N ALA A 240 9.65 -5.34 16.75
CA ALA A 240 8.27 -4.89 16.57
C ALA A 240 7.58 -4.46 17.89
N ASP A 241 7.88 -5.13 19.00
CA ASP A 241 7.28 -4.82 20.32
C ASP A 241 7.91 -3.56 20.96
N GLY A 242 9.10 -3.14 20.46
CA GLY A 242 9.76 -1.92 20.89
C GLY A 242 9.28 -0.66 20.19
N GLY A 243 8.77 -0.82 18.97
CA GLY A 243 8.37 0.26 18.07
C GLY A 243 9.29 0.38 16.86
N ILE A 244 8.69 0.60 15.69
CA ILE A 244 9.39 0.77 14.40
C ILE A 244 8.81 1.98 13.66
N ALA A 245 9.69 2.90 13.25
CA ALA A 245 9.37 3.96 12.31
C ALA A 245 9.86 3.56 10.90
N SER A 246 8.95 3.13 10.02
CA SER A 246 9.27 2.79 8.64
C SER A 246 9.42 4.04 7.78
N ILE A 247 10.36 4.02 6.83
CA ILE A 247 10.72 5.22 6.03
C ILE A 247 9.56 5.71 5.16
N GLU A 248 8.84 4.83 4.46
CA GLU A 248 7.73 5.21 3.57
C GLU A 248 6.56 5.82 4.34
N VAL A 249 6.32 5.34 5.56
CA VAL A 249 5.25 5.84 6.43
C VAL A 249 5.48 7.31 6.80
N GLN A 250 6.74 7.76 6.88
CA GLN A 250 7.04 9.17 7.16
C GLN A 250 6.61 10.07 6.00
N GLY A 251 6.73 9.59 4.77
CA GLY A 251 6.17 10.28 3.60
C GLY A 251 4.65 10.42 3.69
N TYR A 252 3.96 9.34 4.04
CA TYR A 252 2.51 9.36 4.20
C TYR A 252 2.06 10.29 5.34
N ALA A 253 2.78 10.28 6.46
CA ALA A 253 2.50 11.17 7.60
C ALA A 253 2.72 12.65 7.23
N TYR A 254 3.80 12.96 6.51
CA TYR A 254 4.07 14.29 5.98
C TYR A 254 2.93 14.78 5.09
N ASP A 255 2.55 13.97 4.08
CA ASP A 255 1.50 14.29 3.13
C ASP A 255 0.15 14.50 3.84
N ALA A 256 -0.17 13.66 4.83
CA ALA A 256 -1.38 13.77 5.63
C ALA A 256 -1.44 15.06 6.45
N LEU A 257 -0.34 15.43 7.11
CA LEU A 257 -0.27 16.67 7.89
C LEU A 257 -0.35 17.93 7.00
N LYS A 258 0.28 17.91 5.83
CA LYS A 258 0.14 18.97 4.82
C LYS A 258 -1.30 19.09 4.33
N ALA A 259 -1.94 17.95 3.99
CA ALA A 259 -3.35 17.93 3.60
C ALA A 259 -4.26 18.46 4.72
N ALA A 260 -4.00 18.10 5.98
CA ALA A 260 -4.78 18.59 7.12
C ALA A 260 -4.75 20.12 7.24
N ALA A 261 -3.57 20.72 7.09
CA ALA A 261 -3.40 22.16 7.08
C ALA A 261 -4.13 22.83 5.90
N GLN A 262 -3.99 22.26 4.69
CA GLN A 262 -4.63 22.77 3.48
C GLN A 262 -6.18 22.70 3.54
N LEU A 263 -6.71 21.61 4.09
CA LEU A 263 -8.15 21.40 4.29
C LEU A 263 -8.73 22.17 5.48
N GLN A 264 -7.88 22.87 6.23
CA GLN A 264 -8.26 23.62 7.43
C GLN A 264 -9.05 22.74 8.43
N LEU A 265 -8.46 21.61 8.79
CA LEU A 265 -9.08 20.65 9.71
C LEU A 265 -8.91 21.03 11.18
N GLY A 266 -8.00 21.94 11.50
CA GLY A 266 -7.82 22.48 12.85
C GLY A 266 -9.02 23.29 13.31
N VAL A 267 -9.18 23.39 14.63
CA VAL A 267 -10.24 24.22 15.25
C VAL A 267 -10.05 25.71 14.99
N ASP A 268 -8.80 26.12 14.71
CA ASP A 268 -8.43 27.49 14.37
C ASP A 268 -7.15 27.52 13.51
N GLU A 269 -6.73 28.71 13.10
CA GLU A 269 -5.53 28.93 12.29
C GLU A 269 -4.25 28.48 12.98
N SER A 270 -4.16 28.57 14.31
CA SER A 270 -3.00 28.13 15.07
C SER A 270 -2.80 26.62 14.98
N GLU A 271 -3.87 25.85 15.01
CA GLU A 271 -3.80 24.41 14.87
C GLU A 271 -3.48 24.00 13.42
N ASN A 272 -4.02 24.70 12.41
CA ASN A 272 -3.64 24.48 11.01
C ASN A 272 -2.15 24.76 10.77
N GLN A 273 -1.62 25.84 11.34
CA GLN A 273 -0.18 26.13 11.29
C GLN A 273 0.63 25.05 12.01
N TYR A 274 0.15 24.55 13.14
CA TYR A 274 0.81 23.48 13.89
C TYR A 274 0.92 22.19 13.06
N PHE A 275 -0.09 21.82 12.27
CA PHE A 275 0.02 20.66 11.36
C PHE A 275 1.14 20.85 10.32
N SER A 276 1.28 22.05 9.75
CA SER A 276 2.36 22.37 8.82
C SER A 276 3.74 22.33 9.50
N ASP A 277 3.85 22.83 10.72
CA ASP A 277 5.10 22.82 11.49
C ASP A 277 5.50 21.39 11.85
N LEU A 278 4.53 20.56 12.26
CA LEU A 278 4.77 19.15 12.57
C LEU A 278 5.19 18.35 11.31
N ALA A 279 4.59 18.63 10.14
CA ALA A 279 5.05 18.05 8.88
C ALA A 279 6.52 18.40 8.62
N THR A 280 6.92 19.65 8.82
CA THR A 280 8.31 20.07 8.69
C THR A 280 9.25 19.34 9.66
N ILE A 281 8.81 19.11 10.90
CA ILE A 281 9.55 18.30 11.88
C ILE A 281 9.72 16.87 11.36
N VAL A 282 8.66 16.21 10.90
CA VAL A 282 8.73 14.85 10.32
C VAL A 282 9.72 14.80 9.16
N GLN A 283 9.71 15.76 8.24
CA GLN A 283 10.66 15.84 7.13
C GLN A 283 12.11 15.94 7.64
N GLN A 284 12.38 16.85 8.57
CA GLN A 284 13.71 17.06 9.13
C GLN A 284 14.23 15.81 9.85
N GLN A 285 13.38 15.19 10.66
CA GLN A 285 13.73 13.97 11.40
C GLN A 285 13.98 12.79 10.46
N THR A 286 13.15 12.64 9.43
CA THR A 286 13.33 11.60 8.39
C THR A 286 14.67 11.76 7.69
N CYS A 287 14.95 12.94 7.15
CA CYS A 287 16.20 13.23 6.46
C CYS A 287 17.43 13.17 7.37
N GLY A 288 17.28 13.53 8.65
CA GLY A 288 18.37 13.58 9.63
C GLY A 288 18.70 12.22 10.24
N GLN A 289 17.68 11.43 10.62
CA GLN A 289 17.89 10.19 11.37
C GLN A 289 17.95 8.95 10.49
N MET A 290 17.26 8.94 9.34
CA MET A 290 17.19 7.75 8.48
C MET A 290 18.19 7.75 7.32
N TRP A 291 18.83 8.88 7.02
CA TRP A 291 19.85 8.92 5.96
C TRP A 291 21.15 8.22 6.40
N MET A 292 21.61 7.28 5.59
CA MET A 292 22.90 6.57 5.78
C MET A 292 23.94 7.20 4.85
N GLU A 293 24.80 8.06 5.44
CA GLU A 293 25.78 8.84 4.66
C GLU A 293 26.81 7.99 3.92
N ASP A 294 27.15 6.85 4.50
CA ASP A 294 28.09 5.87 3.92
C ASP A 294 27.49 5.06 2.76
N GLU A 295 26.18 4.76 2.83
CA GLU A 295 25.45 4.02 1.80
C GLU A 295 24.85 4.95 0.72
N LYS A 296 24.76 6.26 1.00
CA LYS A 296 24.03 7.24 0.16
C LYS A 296 22.60 6.79 -0.14
N TYR A 297 21.93 6.26 0.88
CA TYR A 297 20.58 5.72 0.81
C TYR A 297 19.87 5.89 2.15
N PHE A 298 18.54 5.85 2.18
CA PHE A 298 17.82 5.85 3.44
C PHE A 298 17.77 4.44 4.04
N ALA A 299 17.94 4.35 5.36
CA ALA A 299 17.62 3.17 6.13
C ALA A 299 16.15 2.77 5.91
N MET A 300 15.84 1.50 5.98
CA MET A 300 14.48 1.00 5.87
C MET A 300 13.56 1.55 6.96
N GLY A 301 14.13 1.89 8.11
CA GLY A 301 13.45 2.47 9.24
C GLY A 301 14.36 2.66 10.44
N LEU A 302 13.75 3.02 11.56
CA LEU A 302 14.36 3.02 12.89
C LEU A 302 13.65 2.02 13.78
N ASP A 303 14.39 1.36 14.67
CA ASP A 303 13.86 0.57 15.77
C ASP A 303 14.64 0.83 17.07
N HIS A 304 14.15 0.25 18.16
CA HIS A 304 14.84 0.23 19.44
C HIS A 304 15.68 -1.04 19.61
N SER A 305 16.69 -1.01 20.47
CA SER A 305 17.42 -2.21 20.85
C SER A 305 16.65 -2.98 21.92
N PRO A 306 16.45 -4.31 21.79
CA PRO A 306 15.87 -5.11 22.88
C PRO A 306 16.69 -5.08 24.18
N GLU A 307 18.03 -4.92 24.09
CA GLU A 307 18.93 -4.83 25.25
C GLU A 307 18.93 -3.44 25.90
N ASP A 308 18.65 -2.39 25.13
CA ASP A 308 18.56 -1.01 25.59
C ASP A 308 17.42 -0.30 24.87
N PRO A 309 16.20 -0.30 25.43
CA PRO A 309 15.03 0.31 24.80
C PRO A 309 15.11 1.81 24.51
N GLU A 310 16.07 2.51 25.13
CA GLU A 310 16.33 3.92 24.84
C GLU A 310 17.32 4.11 23.66
N ALA A 311 18.00 3.04 23.23
CA ALA A 311 18.94 3.11 22.14
C ALA A 311 18.22 2.98 20.77
N THR A 312 18.37 4.00 19.95
CA THR A 312 17.90 4.01 18.56
C THR A 312 18.86 3.25 17.65
N ARG A 313 18.31 2.39 16.77
CA ARG A 313 19.06 1.72 15.71
C ARG A 313 18.46 2.05 14.34
N GLN A 314 19.31 2.27 13.34
CA GLN A 314 18.86 2.27 11.94
C GLN A 314 18.68 0.82 11.46
N ILE A 315 17.55 0.51 10.86
CA ILE A 315 17.36 -0.74 10.10
C ILE A 315 18.08 -0.55 8.76
N ARG A 316 19.38 -0.89 8.71
CA ARG A 316 20.29 -0.54 7.61
C ARG A 316 20.14 -1.40 6.35
N THR A 317 19.09 -2.17 6.26
CA THR A 317 18.76 -2.92 5.05
C THR A 317 18.44 -1.99 3.90
N ILE A 318 19.12 -2.16 2.78
CA ILE A 318 18.85 -1.43 1.54
C ILE A 318 17.60 -2.06 0.89
N ALA A 319 16.46 -1.40 1.07
CA ALA A 319 15.15 -1.88 0.66
C ALA A 319 14.44 -0.86 -0.25
N SER A 320 13.44 -1.32 -0.99
CA SER A 320 12.65 -0.46 -1.90
C SER A 320 11.81 0.61 -1.17
N ASN A 321 11.51 0.43 0.13
CA ASN A 321 10.76 1.37 0.96
C ASN A 321 11.27 2.82 0.82
N ALA A 322 12.58 3.03 0.79
CA ALA A 322 13.16 4.36 0.62
C ALA A 322 12.84 4.99 -0.74
N ALA A 323 12.66 4.18 -1.80
CA ALA A 323 12.28 4.69 -3.11
C ALA A 323 10.77 4.98 -3.23
N ALA A 324 9.93 4.34 -2.41
CA ALA A 324 8.51 4.71 -2.29
C ALA A 324 8.33 6.15 -1.77
N LEU A 325 9.28 6.65 -0.98
CA LEU A 325 9.30 8.05 -0.51
C LEU A 325 9.35 9.08 -1.66
N LEU A 326 9.82 8.69 -2.86
CA LEU A 326 9.81 9.56 -4.04
C LEU A 326 8.40 10.01 -4.46
N ASP A 327 7.35 9.28 -4.11
CA ASP A 327 5.95 9.67 -4.40
C ASP A 327 5.35 10.62 -3.35
N SER A 328 6.09 10.98 -2.31
CA SER A 328 5.64 11.90 -1.26
C SER A 328 6.09 13.34 -1.51
N GLU A 329 5.26 14.30 -1.07
CA GLU A 329 5.62 15.72 -0.98
C GLU A 329 6.86 15.96 -0.09
N LEU A 330 7.16 15.04 0.84
CA LEU A 330 8.31 15.15 1.74
C LEU A 330 9.63 15.41 0.99
N LEU A 331 9.87 14.69 -0.11
CA LEU A 331 11.06 14.91 -0.94
C LEU A 331 10.87 16.03 -1.98
N LEU A 332 9.64 16.28 -2.43
CA LEU A 332 9.34 17.35 -3.40
C LEU A 332 9.51 18.75 -2.79
N ASP A 333 9.21 18.93 -1.52
CA ASP A 333 9.31 20.19 -0.80
C ASP A 333 10.74 20.54 -0.35
N LEU A 334 11.72 19.66 -0.59
CA LEU A 334 13.14 19.94 -0.31
C LEU A 334 13.69 20.99 -1.26
N ASP A 335 14.71 21.73 -0.81
CA ASP A 335 15.50 22.61 -1.67
C ASP A 335 16.37 21.81 -2.68
N ASP A 336 16.93 22.50 -3.64
CA ASP A 336 17.68 21.85 -4.74
C ASP A 336 18.94 21.11 -4.25
N ASP A 337 19.62 21.62 -3.22
CA ASP A 337 20.81 20.97 -2.64
C ASP A 337 20.43 19.68 -1.91
N ALA A 338 19.35 19.71 -1.15
CA ALA A 338 18.82 18.52 -0.48
C ALA A 338 18.25 17.49 -1.48
N LYS A 339 17.60 17.94 -2.57
CA LYS A 339 17.17 17.07 -3.67
C LYS A 339 18.35 16.35 -4.31
N ALA A 340 19.41 17.06 -4.64
CA ALA A 340 20.63 16.45 -5.19
C ALA A 340 21.27 15.47 -4.21
N ARG A 341 21.25 15.77 -2.90
CA ARG A 341 21.82 14.90 -1.88
C ARG A 341 21.05 13.59 -1.71
N PHE A 342 19.73 13.63 -1.71
CA PHE A 342 18.89 12.48 -1.35
C PHE A 342 18.29 11.75 -2.55
N ILE A 343 17.79 12.47 -3.56
CA ILE A 343 17.00 11.89 -4.66
C ILE A 343 17.89 11.17 -5.66
N GLU A 344 18.93 11.83 -6.18
CA GLU A 344 19.80 11.23 -7.20
C GLU A 344 20.43 9.89 -6.77
N PRO A 345 20.97 9.76 -5.52
CA PRO A 345 21.50 8.47 -5.07
C PRO A 345 20.44 7.40 -4.90
N VAL A 346 19.23 7.76 -4.39
CA VAL A 346 18.11 6.83 -4.27
C VAL A 346 17.70 6.30 -5.64
N VAL A 347 17.52 7.18 -6.62
CA VAL A 347 17.19 6.80 -8.00
C VAL A 347 18.28 5.92 -8.62
N SER A 348 19.56 6.30 -8.48
CA SER A 348 20.68 5.51 -8.98
C SER A 348 20.73 4.11 -8.38
N THR A 349 20.43 3.99 -7.08
CA THR A 349 20.44 2.72 -6.38
C THR A 349 19.28 1.83 -6.82
N ILE A 350 18.05 2.36 -6.83
CA ILE A 350 16.86 1.56 -7.11
C ILE A 350 16.79 1.13 -8.59
N MET A 351 17.31 1.94 -9.51
CA MET A 351 17.40 1.60 -10.93
C MET A 351 18.64 0.75 -11.27
N GLY A 352 19.48 0.47 -10.29
CA GLY A 352 20.66 -0.36 -10.45
C GLY A 352 20.36 -1.87 -10.52
N SER A 353 21.37 -2.66 -10.96
CA SER A 353 21.25 -4.12 -11.16
C SER A 353 20.95 -4.91 -9.89
N ARG A 354 21.17 -4.32 -8.70
CA ARG A 354 20.85 -4.96 -7.41
C ARG A 354 19.35 -5.02 -7.12
N PHE A 355 18.56 -4.15 -7.77
CA PHE A 355 17.11 -4.07 -7.62
C PHE A 355 16.34 -4.42 -8.88
N LEU A 356 16.83 -3.96 -10.03
CA LEU A 356 16.07 -4.00 -11.27
C LEU A 356 15.97 -5.43 -11.82
N THR A 357 14.75 -5.91 -12.09
CA THR A 357 14.43 -7.21 -12.68
C THR A 357 13.64 -7.05 -13.97
N HIS A 358 13.35 -8.14 -14.66
CA HIS A 358 12.50 -8.10 -15.85
C HIS A 358 11.01 -7.83 -15.54
N ALA A 359 10.58 -7.90 -14.28
CA ALA A 359 9.19 -7.60 -13.88
C ALA A 359 9.04 -6.32 -13.05
N GLY A 360 10.13 -5.68 -12.66
CA GLY A 360 10.11 -4.48 -11.84
C GLY A 360 11.24 -4.43 -10.83
N ILE A 361 10.95 -3.91 -9.65
CA ILE A 361 11.91 -3.67 -8.57
C ILE A 361 11.81 -4.79 -7.53
N ARG A 362 12.97 -5.32 -7.09
CA ARG A 362 13.06 -6.21 -5.91
C ARG A 362 12.72 -5.43 -4.66
N LEU A 363 12.18 -6.10 -3.65
CA LEU A 363 11.84 -5.41 -2.40
C LEU A 363 13.06 -5.21 -1.48
N ARG A 364 14.11 -6.02 -1.65
CA ARG A 364 15.39 -5.92 -0.95
C ARG A 364 16.54 -6.01 -1.94
N SER A 365 17.62 -5.28 -1.71
CA SER A 365 18.83 -5.31 -2.53
C SER A 365 19.48 -6.70 -2.52
N LEU A 366 20.07 -7.11 -3.64
CA LEU A 366 20.93 -8.31 -3.71
C LEU A 366 22.19 -8.22 -2.84
N SER A 367 22.49 -7.07 -2.23
CA SER A 367 23.58 -6.94 -1.23
C SER A 367 23.24 -7.63 0.10
N HIS A 368 21.96 -7.94 0.35
CA HIS A 368 21.50 -8.64 1.55
C HIS A 368 20.93 -10.00 1.18
N ALA A 369 21.17 -10.99 2.04
CA ALA A 369 20.56 -12.30 1.88
C ALA A 369 19.07 -12.25 2.23
N ASP A 370 18.26 -13.13 1.64
CA ASP A 370 16.94 -13.41 2.20
C ASP A 370 17.11 -14.22 3.49
N ALA A 371 16.14 -14.12 4.42
CA ALA A 371 16.18 -14.78 5.71
C ALA A 371 16.13 -16.30 5.60
N THR A 372 15.62 -16.83 4.48
CA THR A 372 15.50 -18.27 4.22
C THR A 372 16.18 -18.66 2.91
N GLU A 373 16.47 -19.95 2.71
CA GLU A 373 16.93 -20.48 1.43
C GLU A 373 15.88 -20.33 0.31
N GLN A 374 14.61 -20.22 0.69
CA GLN A 374 13.50 -19.89 -0.20
C GLN A 374 13.29 -18.37 -0.26
N ALA A 375 12.54 -17.91 -1.27
CA ALA A 375 12.24 -16.49 -1.39
C ALA A 375 11.39 -16.01 -0.19
N ASP A 376 11.82 -14.91 0.43
CA ASP A 376 11.00 -14.20 1.41
C ASP A 376 9.88 -13.45 0.70
N TYR A 377 8.72 -13.33 1.35
CA TYR A 377 7.55 -12.63 0.80
C TYR A 377 7.86 -11.17 0.45
N HIS A 378 8.70 -10.51 1.26
CA HIS A 378 9.20 -9.15 1.03
C HIS A 378 10.73 -9.10 0.82
N GLY A 379 11.30 -10.16 0.23
CA GLY A 379 12.74 -10.32 0.06
C GLY A 379 13.31 -9.87 -1.29
N ASN A 380 14.52 -10.34 -1.59
CA ASN A 380 15.22 -9.98 -2.81
C ASN A 380 14.90 -10.89 -4.02
N ARG A 381 14.10 -11.95 -3.82
CA ARG A 381 13.65 -12.86 -4.88
C ARG A 381 12.20 -12.67 -5.31
N VAL A 382 11.62 -11.55 -4.92
CA VAL A 382 10.27 -11.15 -5.32
C VAL A 382 10.27 -9.73 -5.88
N THR A 383 9.30 -9.46 -6.75
CA THR A 383 8.99 -8.13 -7.25
C THR A 383 7.48 -7.95 -7.28
N TRP A 384 7.01 -6.80 -6.78
CA TRP A 384 5.59 -6.48 -6.67
C TRP A 384 5.23 -5.41 -7.70
N PRO A 385 4.21 -5.64 -8.53
CA PRO A 385 3.72 -4.62 -9.46
C PRO A 385 3.34 -3.32 -8.76
N LYS A 386 2.72 -3.40 -7.57
CA LYS A 386 2.36 -2.27 -6.72
C LYS A 386 3.59 -1.40 -6.42
N GLU A 387 4.58 -1.94 -5.73
CA GLU A 387 5.79 -1.21 -5.33
C GLU A 387 6.55 -0.65 -6.54
N THR A 388 6.61 -1.44 -7.63
CA THR A 388 7.22 -0.99 -8.89
C THR A 388 6.50 0.22 -9.47
N TYR A 389 5.17 0.23 -9.41
CA TYR A 389 4.36 1.33 -9.93
C TYR A 389 4.43 2.58 -9.04
N ASP A 390 4.43 2.43 -7.72
CA ASP A 390 4.59 3.54 -6.79
C ASP A 390 5.93 4.25 -6.98
N ILE A 391 7.01 3.48 -7.14
CA ILE A 391 8.32 4.03 -7.47
C ILE A 391 8.28 4.74 -8.83
N ALA A 392 7.57 4.20 -9.83
CA ALA A 392 7.42 4.84 -11.14
C ALA A 392 6.66 6.19 -11.05
N LYS A 393 5.62 6.28 -10.20
CA LYS A 393 4.93 7.55 -9.91
C LYS A 393 5.91 8.57 -9.33
N GLY A 394 6.65 8.18 -8.30
CA GLY A 394 7.64 9.03 -7.65
C GLY A 394 8.74 9.50 -8.61
N LEU A 395 9.33 8.60 -9.38
CA LEU A 395 10.33 8.95 -10.41
C LEU A 395 9.79 10.00 -11.38
N ARG A 396 8.55 9.86 -11.83
CA ARG A 396 7.90 10.80 -12.74
C ARG A 396 7.74 12.19 -12.13
N ARG A 397 7.36 12.27 -10.85
CA ARG A 397 7.23 13.53 -10.11
C ARG A 397 8.55 14.28 -9.99
N HIS A 398 9.67 13.56 -9.94
CA HIS A 398 11.03 14.12 -9.91
C HIS A 398 11.68 14.29 -11.30
N GLY A 399 10.94 14.07 -12.40
CA GLY A 399 11.42 14.30 -13.76
C GLY A 399 12.21 13.13 -14.37
N TYR A 400 12.35 11.99 -13.71
CA TYR A 400 12.98 10.77 -14.24
C TYR A 400 11.99 9.99 -15.12
N ILE A 401 11.63 10.59 -16.25
CA ILE A 401 10.53 10.12 -17.11
C ILE A 401 10.86 8.79 -17.79
N ASP A 402 12.10 8.61 -18.23
CA ASP A 402 12.51 7.38 -18.93
C ASP A 402 12.56 6.18 -17.98
N GLU A 403 13.06 6.37 -16.77
CA GLU A 403 13.08 5.36 -15.71
C GLU A 403 11.64 4.98 -15.30
N ALA A 404 10.78 5.97 -15.11
CA ALA A 404 9.36 5.74 -14.81
C ALA A 404 8.68 4.93 -15.93
N ASN A 405 8.88 5.30 -17.19
CA ASN A 405 8.35 4.56 -18.35
C ASN A 405 8.89 3.14 -18.42
N GLN A 406 10.17 2.93 -18.08
CA GLN A 406 10.78 1.60 -18.02
C GLN A 406 10.09 0.71 -16.97
N LEU A 407 9.83 1.23 -15.78
CA LEU A 407 9.15 0.47 -14.72
C LEU A 407 7.70 0.13 -15.10
N GLU A 408 6.95 1.11 -15.59
CA GLU A 408 5.59 0.88 -16.08
C GLU A 408 5.50 -0.16 -17.20
N GLU A 409 6.49 -0.16 -18.13
CA GLU A 409 6.55 -1.19 -19.18
C GLU A 409 6.80 -2.58 -18.59
N ARG A 410 7.60 -2.70 -17.52
CA ARG A 410 7.84 -3.97 -16.83
C ARG A 410 6.59 -4.50 -16.16
N VAL A 411 5.81 -3.64 -15.48
CA VAL A 411 4.51 -4.01 -14.90
C VAL A 411 3.56 -4.49 -16.01
N ALA A 412 3.37 -3.70 -17.07
CA ALA A 412 2.46 -4.03 -18.17
C ALA A 412 2.88 -5.32 -18.90
N SER A 413 4.18 -5.49 -19.20
CA SER A 413 4.68 -6.66 -19.92
C SER A 413 4.59 -7.93 -19.06
N SER A 414 4.73 -7.82 -17.75
CA SER A 414 4.61 -8.97 -16.83
C SER A 414 3.17 -9.48 -16.77
N ALA A 415 2.19 -8.58 -16.68
CA ALA A 415 0.78 -8.94 -16.76
C ALA A 415 0.44 -9.63 -18.10
N LEU A 416 0.98 -9.13 -19.22
CA LEU A 416 0.78 -9.77 -20.54
C LEU A 416 1.44 -11.15 -20.63
N LYS A 417 2.64 -11.33 -20.10
CA LYS A 417 3.38 -12.60 -20.17
C LYS A 417 2.74 -13.68 -19.29
N SER A 418 2.36 -13.33 -18.07
CA SER A 418 1.66 -14.22 -17.17
C SER A 418 0.22 -14.52 -17.61
N ALA A 419 -0.41 -13.61 -18.33
CA ALA A 419 -1.87 -13.60 -18.58
C ALA A 419 -2.67 -13.66 -17.27
N GLU A 420 -2.11 -13.05 -16.21
CA GLU A 420 -2.69 -12.95 -14.88
C GLU A 420 -2.22 -11.67 -14.19
N LEU A 421 -2.97 -11.22 -13.20
CA LEU A 421 -2.71 -10.01 -12.42
C LEU A 421 -2.28 -10.44 -11.02
N TYR A 422 -1.05 -10.97 -10.94
CA TYR A 422 -0.52 -11.49 -9.70
C TYR A 422 -0.14 -10.38 -8.72
N GLU A 423 -0.23 -10.70 -7.46
CA GLU A 423 0.24 -9.91 -6.33
C GLU A 423 1.74 -9.60 -6.47
N PHE A 424 2.55 -10.63 -6.71
CA PHE A 424 3.98 -10.52 -6.95
C PHE A 424 4.47 -11.57 -7.96
N TYR A 425 5.70 -11.40 -8.40
CA TYR A 425 6.42 -12.39 -9.23
C TYR A 425 7.67 -12.85 -8.53
N LEU A 426 7.92 -14.17 -8.56
CA LEU A 426 9.21 -14.75 -8.15
C LEU A 426 10.26 -14.43 -9.22
N VAL A 427 11.44 -14.01 -8.76
CA VAL A 427 12.58 -13.66 -9.60
C VAL A 427 13.83 -14.35 -9.10
N ASN A 428 14.70 -14.77 -10.03
CA ASN A 428 16.02 -15.31 -9.67
C ASN A 428 17.04 -14.17 -9.44
N LEU A 429 18.26 -14.54 -9.05
CA LEU A 429 19.33 -13.56 -8.79
C LEU A 429 19.72 -12.76 -10.05
N ASN A 430 19.53 -13.31 -11.25
CA ASN A 430 19.80 -12.64 -12.53
C ASN A 430 18.65 -11.71 -12.96
N GLY A 431 17.53 -11.68 -12.23
CA GLY A 431 16.35 -10.88 -12.57
C GLY A 431 15.36 -11.55 -13.53
N ASP A 432 15.59 -12.85 -13.86
CA ASP A 432 14.63 -13.60 -14.66
C ASP A 432 13.39 -13.93 -13.83
N VAL A 433 12.23 -13.91 -14.49
CA VAL A 433 10.93 -13.94 -13.86
C VAL A 433 10.20 -15.24 -14.12
N LYS A 434 9.61 -15.82 -13.09
CA LYS A 434 8.63 -16.89 -13.23
C LYS A 434 7.25 -16.25 -13.44
N TYR A 435 6.64 -16.53 -14.59
CA TYR A 435 5.34 -15.94 -14.97
C TYR A 435 4.14 -16.86 -14.74
N HIS A 436 4.36 -18.16 -14.49
CA HIS A 436 3.28 -19.13 -14.33
C HIS A 436 3.52 -19.97 -13.09
N TYR A 437 2.47 -20.12 -12.29
CA TYR A 437 2.49 -20.84 -11.03
C TYR A 437 1.51 -22.01 -11.08
N ARG A 438 1.89 -23.13 -10.43
CA ARG A 438 1.09 -24.34 -10.37
C ARG A 438 1.10 -24.87 -8.94
N ALA A 439 0.24 -24.29 -8.11
CA ALA A 439 0.16 -24.59 -6.68
C ALA A 439 -0.03 -26.07 -6.35
N GLN A 440 -0.65 -26.84 -7.28
CA GLN A 440 -0.86 -28.29 -7.11
C GLN A 440 0.41 -29.13 -7.31
N TYR A 441 1.52 -28.57 -7.76
CA TYR A 441 2.77 -29.30 -7.94
C TYR A 441 3.71 -29.02 -6.78
N PRO A 442 4.20 -30.08 -6.06
CA PRO A 442 5.03 -29.90 -4.87
C PRO A 442 6.40 -29.27 -5.16
N ASP A 443 6.93 -29.44 -6.38
CA ASP A 443 8.24 -28.90 -6.79
C ASP A 443 8.17 -27.45 -7.32
N GLU A 444 6.98 -26.84 -7.34
CA GLU A 444 6.86 -25.46 -7.76
C GLU A 444 7.49 -24.51 -6.73
N PRO A 445 8.32 -23.54 -7.16
CA PRO A 445 8.86 -22.52 -6.28
C PRO A 445 7.74 -21.74 -5.59
N ARG A 446 7.89 -21.53 -4.31
CA ARG A 446 6.97 -20.83 -3.44
C ARG A 446 7.74 -20.07 -2.36
N ILE A 447 7.09 -19.12 -1.74
CA ILE A 447 7.62 -18.47 -0.56
C ILE A 447 7.10 -19.17 0.71
N HIS A 448 7.80 -18.97 1.82
CA HIS A 448 7.31 -19.34 3.14
C HIS A 448 6.89 -18.08 3.87
N GLU A 449 5.72 -18.16 4.50
CA GLU A 449 5.20 -17.13 5.37
C GLU A 449 4.27 -17.74 6.39
N PHE A 450 4.28 -17.23 7.63
CA PHE A 450 3.46 -17.69 8.74
C PHE A 450 3.50 -19.23 8.91
N GLY A 451 4.68 -19.82 8.71
CA GLY A 451 4.89 -21.28 8.83
C GLY A 451 4.29 -22.11 7.69
N GLY A 452 3.83 -21.49 6.63
CA GLY A 452 3.19 -22.12 5.47
C GLY A 452 3.88 -21.84 4.15
N ALA A 453 3.43 -22.51 3.10
CA ALA A 453 3.85 -22.24 1.73
C ALA A 453 2.84 -21.29 1.08
N TYR A 454 3.33 -20.20 0.50
CA TYR A 454 2.53 -19.15 -0.10
C TYR A 454 2.77 -19.01 -1.60
N TRP A 455 1.71 -18.73 -2.34
CA TRP A 455 1.71 -18.50 -3.78
C TRP A 455 1.23 -17.08 -4.07
N PRO A 456 1.70 -16.44 -5.16
CA PRO A 456 1.16 -15.15 -5.55
C PRO A 456 -0.34 -15.22 -5.75
N GLU A 457 -1.09 -14.37 -5.05
CA GLU A 457 -2.53 -14.26 -5.23
C GLU A 457 -2.87 -13.73 -6.65
N PRO A 458 -3.82 -14.36 -7.35
CA PRO A 458 -4.26 -13.90 -8.66
C PRO A 458 -5.31 -12.78 -8.54
N GLY A 459 -5.39 -11.93 -9.56
CA GLY A 459 -6.40 -10.87 -9.63
C GLY A 459 -6.30 -9.90 -8.46
N GLN A 460 -5.09 -9.41 -8.19
CA GLN A 460 -4.79 -8.50 -7.08
C GLN A 460 -5.17 -7.06 -7.41
N ALA A 461 -5.86 -6.38 -6.47
CA ALA A 461 -6.43 -5.05 -6.66
C ALA A 461 -5.37 -4.00 -7.03
N TRP A 462 -4.24 -3.96 -6.34
CA TRP A 462 -3.15 -3.00 -6.61
C TRP A 462 -2.48 -3.24 -7.97
N THR A 463 -2.37 -4.50 -8.42
CA THR A 463 -1.85 -4.80 -9.76
C THR A 463 -2.84 -4.39 -10.83
N ILE A 464 -4.14 -4.53 -10.56
CA ILE A 464 -5.20 -4.07 -11.45
C ILE A 464 -5.17 -2.54 -11.52
N SER A 465 -5.17 -1.82 -10.39
CA SER A 465 -5.16 -0.36 -10.35
C SER A 465 -3.94 0.22 -11.08
N ALA A 466 -2.75 -0.31 -10.80
CA ALA A 466 -1.51 0.09 -11.48
C ALA A 466 -1.63 -0.09 -13.01
N LEU A 467 -2.13 -1.24 -13.46
CA LEU A 467 -2.30 -1.49 -14.90
C LEU A 467 -3.31 -0.53 -15.55
N LEU A 468 -4.42 -0.24 -14.87
CA LEU A 468 -5.45 0.70 -15.34
C LEU A 468 -4.89 2.13 -15.41
N ALA A 469 -4.17 2.56 -14.39
CA ALA A 469 -3.54 3.88 -14.34
C ALA A 469 -2.46 4.05 -15.43
N ILE A 470 -1.60 3.05 -15.65
CA ILE A 470 -0.62 3.03 -16.75
C ILE A 470 -1.34 3.16 -18.08
N SER A 471 -2.43 2.43 -18.27
CA SER A 471 -3.19 2.45 -19.51
C SER A 471 -3.86 3.80 -19.76
N GLU A 472 -4.49 4.39 -18.75
CA GLU A 472 -5.14 5.70 -18.84
C GLU A 472 -4.12 6.80 -19.16
N ARG A 473 -2.97 6.79 -18.50
CA ARG A 473 -1.88 7.71 -18.80
C ARG A 473 -1.42 7.60 -20.28
N ARG A 474 -1.25 6.37 -20.78
CA ARG A 474 -0.88 6.13 -22.19
C ARG A 474 -1.96 6.60 -23.16
N ARG A 475 -3.23 6.48 -22.78
CA ARG A 475 -4.37 6.97 -23.56
C ARG A 475 -4.31 8.50 -23.69
N ARG A 476 -4.13 9.22 -22.58
CA ARG A 476 -4.02 10.68 -22.54
C ARG A 476 -2.86 11.19 -23.40
N LEU A 477 -1.68 10.57 -23.34
CA LEU A 477 -0.53 10.94 -24.14
C LEU A 477 -0.82 10.81 -25.65
N ARG A 478 -1.51 9.75 -26.09
CA ARG A 478 -1.89 9.57 -27.51
C ARG A 478 -2.87 10.63 -27.99
N HIS A 479 -3.83 11.03 -27.16
CA HIS A 479 -4.78 12.09 -27.51
C HIS A 479 -4.11 13.45 -27.65
N ASN A 480 -3.18 13.79 -26.76
CA ASN A 480 -2.45 15.06 -26.82
C ASN A 480 -1.56 15.16 -28.08
N THR A 481 -0.96 14.05 -28.54
CA THR A 481 -0.14 14.03 -29.77
C THR A 481 -0.99 14.16 -31.04
N THR A 482 -2.25 13.68 -31.07
CA THR A 482 -3.15 13.80 -32.20
C THR A 482 -3.77 15.19 -32.36
N HIS A 483 -3.78 16.02 -31.32
CA HIS A 483 -4.28 17.40 -31.38
C HIS A 483 -3.16 18.44 -31.60
N ALA A 484 -1.89 18.04 -31.59
CA ALA A 484 -0.73 18.89 -31.81
C ALA A 484 -0.19 18.81 -33.26
N THR A 485 -0.76 17.96 -34.11
CA THR A 485 -0.51 17.84 -35.55
C THR A 485 -1.71 18.33 -36.36
#